data_3cfaaa6a33da62d50bf16f5757a091b6
#
_entry.id   3cfaaa6a33da62d50bf16f5757a091b6
#
_cell.length_a   1.000
_cell.length_b   1.000
_cell.length_c   1.000
_cell.angle_alpha   90.00
_cell.angle_beta   90.00
_cell.angle_gamma   90.00
#
_symmetry.space_group_name_H-M   'P 1'
#
loop_
_entity.id
_entity.type
_entity.pdbx_description
1 polymer ?
#
loop_
_entity_poly.entity_id
_entity_poly.type
_entity_poly.pdbx_seq_one_letter_code
_entity_poly.pdbx_strand_id
1 'polypeptide(L)'
;IINNAVVFLPAKNLLYDATKDKGSRLNGNKIQTGNNTIVNGSRILASESQNSSKLWRNTPPAIERHFRSSLAYRLCLVAEGRFDGMMTLRPTWEWDVAAGNLICTEAGCDVKTQDGGNPLYNEKIPKMNGMIAGNPILVDNLLSYIK
;
A
#
# COMPACT_ATOMS: atom_id res chain seq x y z
N ILE A 1 15.51 8.66 4.18
CA ILE A 1 15.52 7.18 4.10
C ILE A 1 14.91 6.64 5.39
N ILE A 2 13.96 5.70 5.29
CA ILE A 2 13.36 4.99 6.42
C ILE A 2 14.20 3.72 6.66
N ASN A 3 14.73 3.55 7.87
CA ASN A 3 15.59 2.40 8.21
C ASN A 3 14.88 1.33 9.03
N ASN A 4 13.95 1.74 9.90
CA ASN A 4 13.16 0.83 10.73
C ASN A 4 11.71 1.27 10.75
N ALA A 5 10.80 0.31 10.81
CA ALA A 5 9.37 0.54 10.89
C ALA A 5 8.71 -0.42 11.88
N VAL A 6 7.70 0.09 12.57
CA VAL A 6 6.81 -0.69 13.43
C VAL A 6 5.38 -0.19 13.24
N VAL A 7 4.44 -1.13 13.08
CA VAL A 7 3.00 -0.89 13.15
C VAL A 7 2.40 -1.87 14.13
N PHE A 8 1.83 -1.36 15.22
CA PHE A 8 1.24 -2.19 16.25
C PHE A 8 -0.26 -1.94 16.38
N LEU A 9 -1.03 -3.01 16.31
CA LEU A 9 -2.48 -3.01 16.53
C LEU A 9 -2.78 -3.78 17.83
N PRO A 10 -2.80 -3.12 18.99
CA PRO A 10 -2.90 -3.81 20.29
C PRO A 10 -4.20 -4.60 20.43
N ALA A 11 -5.33 -4.05 20.00
CA ALA A 11 -6.63 -4.72 20.07
C ALA A 11 -6.70 -6.04 19.24
N LYS A 12 -5.79 -6.23 18.31
CA LYS A 12 -5.69 -7.43 17.45
C LYS A 12 -4.46 -8.28 17.78
N ASN A 13 -3.61 -7.82 18.67
CA ASN A 13 -2.31 -8.43 18.97
C ASN A 13 -1.47 -8.67 17.70
N LEU A 14 -1.43 -7.68 16.79
CA LEU A 14 -0.65 -7.73 15.57
C LEU A 14 0.47 -6.70 15.64
N LEU A 15 1.70 -7.17 15.63
CA LEU A 15 2.93 -6.37 15.57
C LEU A 15 3.63 -6.64 14.24
N TYR A 16 3.62 -5.64 13.36
CA TYR A 16 4.41 -5.66 12.13
C TYR A 16 5.68 -4.85 12.33
N ASP A 17 6.80 -5.40 11.92
CA ASP A 17 8.08 -4.72 11.94
C ASP A 17 8.87 -4.96 10.65
N ALA A 18 9.73 -4.02 10.32
CA ALA A 18 10.68 -4.14 9.23
C ALA A 18 11.95 -3.36 9.53
N THR A 19 13.07 -3.89 9.05
CA THR A 19 14.35 -3.17 9.00
C THR A 19 14.85 -3.23 7.57
N LYS A 20 15.34 -2.10 7.07
CA LYS A 20 15.86 -2.00 5.71
C LYS A 20 16.88 -3.11 5.41
N ASP A 21 16.70 -3.77 4.28
CA ASP A 21 17.50 -4.89 3.78
C ASP A 21 17.47 -6.16 4.68
N LYS A 22 16.50 -6.27 5.61
CA LYS A 22 16.36 -7.44 6.51
C LYS A 22 14.99 -8.10 6.46
N GLY A 23 14.08 -7.59 5.63
CA GLY A 23 12.74 -8.11 5.46
C GLY A 23 11.74 -7.62 6.51
N SER A 24 10.50 -8.06 6.36
CA SER A 24 9.37 -7.73 7.22
C SER A 24 8.88 -8.92 8.00
N ARG A 25 8.29 -8.65 9.18
CA ARG A 25 7.73 -9.67 10.05
C ARG A 25 6.36 -9.26 10.59
N LEU A 26 5.55 -10.27 10.88
CA LEU A 26 4.33 -10.18 11.67
C LEU A 26 4.49 -11.07 12.89
N ASN A 27 4.42 -10.50 14.09
CA ASN A 27 4.61 -11.22 15.36
C ASN A 27 5.87 -12.11 15.35
N GLY A 28 6.98 -11.57 14.82
CA GLY A 28 8.27 -12.25 14.71
C GLY A 28 8.43 -13.21 13.52
N ASN A 29 7.34 -13.55 12.82
CA ASN A 29 7.38 -14.43 11.66
C ASN A 29 7.54 -13.63 10.36
N LYS A 30 8.45 -14.09 9.48
CA LYS A 30 8.68 -13.45 8.19
C LYS A 30 7.40 -13.44 7.34
N ILE A 31 7.10 -12.30 6.71
CA ILE A 31 5.98 -12.12 5.80
C ILE A 31 6.45 -11.78 4.40
N GLN A 32 5.58 -12.02 3.41
CA GLN A 32 5.83 -11.74 2.01
C GLN A 32 4.51 -11.36 1.33
N THR A 33 4.58 -10.42 0.39
CA THR A 33 3.42 -10.03 -0.42
C THR A 33 2.92 -11.17 -1.31
N GLY A 34 1.65 -11.09 -1.73
CA GLY A 34 1.05 -12.02 -2.68
C GLY A 34 1.68 -11.91 -4.09
N ASN A 35 1.39 -12.91 -4.92
CA ASN A 35 1.91 -13.00 -6.28
C ASN A 35 0.87 -12.66 -7.37
N ASN A 36 -0.31 -12.14 -7.00
CA ASN A 36 -1.32 -11.75 -7.98
C ASN A 36 -0.86 -10.55 -8.81
N THR A 37 -0.95 -10.66 -10.12
CA THR A 37 -0.55 -9.63 -11.09
C THR A 37 -1.74 -9.08 -11.89
N ILE A 38 -2.93 -9.69 -11.74
CA ILE A 38 -4.13 -9.38 -12.53
C ILE A 38 -4.99 -8.39 -11.76
N VAL A 39 -5.33 -7.25 -12.41
CA VAL A 39 -6.14 -6.18 -11.80
C VAL A 39 -7.60 -6.61 -11.63
N ASN A 40 -8.22 -7.13 -12.68
CA ASN A 40 -9.62 -7.56 -12.61
C ASN A 40 -9.80 -8.73 -11.64
N GLY A 41 -10.73 -8.58 -10.69
CA GLY A 41 -10.97 -9.55 -9.63
C GLY A 41 -9.97 -9.49 -8.48
N SER A 42 -8.97 -8.58 -8.52
CA SER A 42 -8.04 -8.42 -7.39
C SER A 42 -8.73 -7.80 -6.17
N ARG A 43 -8.32 -8.27 -4.98
CA ARG A 43 -8.83 -7.79 -3.69
C ARG A 43 -8.01 -6.56 -3.27
N ILE A 44 -8.60 -5.38 -3.49
CA ILE A 44 -7.93 -4.09 -3.26
C ILE A 44 -8.53 -3.37 -2.04
N LEU A 45 -7.68 -2.98 -1.11
CA LEU A 45 -8.03 -2.13 0.03
C LEU A 45 -8.12 -0.68 -0.44
N ALA A 46 -9.34 -0.16 -0.52
CA ALA A 46 -9.61 1.21 -0.95
C ALA A 46 -10.87 1.77 -0.28
N SER A 47 -10.95 3.10 -0.15
CA SER A 47 -12.16 3.77 0.30
C SER A 47 -13.18 3.89 -0.86
N GLU A 48 -14.45 4.09 -0.52
CA GLU A 48 -15.52 4.24 -1.51
C GLU A 48 -15.30 5.46 -2.44
N SER A 49 -14.67 6.52 -1.92
CA SER A 49 -14.32 7.70 -2.72
C SER A 49 -13.44 7.41 -3.95
N GLN A 50 -12.79 6.24 -4.00
CA GLN A 50 -12.00 5.81 -5.17
C GLN A 50 -12.86 5.37 -6.37
N ASN A 51 -14.18 5.27 -6.21
CA ASN A 51 -15.10 4.95 -7.31
C ASN A 51 -15.39 6.15 -8.23
N SER A 52 -14.93 7.36 -7.89
CA SER A 52 -15.14 8.55 -8.72
C SER A 52 -14.51 8.39 -10.11
N SER A 53 -15.31 8.53 -11.16
CA SER A 53 -14.85 8.47 -12.57
C SER A 53 -13.76 9.50 -12.90
N LYS A 54 -13.64 10.56 -12.09
CA LYS A 54 -12.61 11.59 -12.26
C LYS A 54 -11.19 11.07 -12.03
N LEU A 55 -11.05 9.97 -11.32
CA LEU A 55 -9.76 9.36 -10.96
C LEU A 55 -9.23 8.41 -12.04
N TRP A 56 -10.08 7.98 -12.96
CA TRP A 56 -9.78 6.94 -13.93
C TRP A 56 -9.68 7.49 -15.34
N ARG A 57 -8.73 6.98 -16.14
CA ARG A 57 -8.56 7.37 -17.56
C ARG A 57 -9.77 6.98 -18.41
N ASN A 58 -10.27 5.77 -18.17
CA ASN A 58 -11.40 5.16 -18.86
C ASN A 58 -12.33 4.51 -17.83
N THR A 59 -12.92 3.37 -18.17
CA THR A 59 -13.70 2.57 -17.23
C THR A 59 -12.82 2.11 -16.06
N PRO A 60 -13.27 2.29 -14.80
CA PRO A 60 -12.56 1.73 -13.64
C PRO A 60 -12.36 0.23 -13.79
N PRO A 61 -11.24 -0.33 -13.29
CA PRO A 61 -11.03 -1.77 -13.31
C PRO A 61 -12.03 -2.50 -12.41
N ALA A 62 -12.40 -3.71 -12.79
CA ALA A 62 -13.31 -4.56 -12.02
C ALA A 62 -12.60 -5.21 -10.83
N ILE A 63 -12.22 -4.41 -9.84
CA ILE A 63 -11.59 -4.88 -8.60
C ILE A 63 -12.63 -5.32 -7.57
N GLU A 64 -12.25 -6.23 -6.69
CA GLU A 64 -12.98 -6.56 -5.47
C GLU A 64 -12.54 -5.59 -4.36
N ARG A 65 -13.32 -4.54 -4.13
CA ARG A 65 -12.99 -3.48 -3.18
C ARG A 65 -13.28 -3.91 -1.75
N HIS A 66 -12.28 -3.78 -0.89
CA HIS A 66 -12.37 -3.96 0.56
C HIS A 66 -11.98 -2.69 1.28
N PHE A 67 -12.44 -2.55 2.54
CA PHE A 67 -12.11 -1.41 3.39
C PHE A 67 -11.57 -1.86 4.74
N ARG A 68 -10.56 -1.14 5.22
CA ARG A 68 -10.07 -1.13 6.61
C ARG A 68 -9.75 0.30 6.98
N SER A 69 -10.01 0.67 8.22
CA SER A 69 -9.50 1.91 8.78
C SER A 69 -7.97 1.85 8.87
N SER A 70 -7.30 3.01 8.93
CA SER A 70 -5.84 3.14 8.99
C SER A 70 -5.10 2.73 7.71
N LEU A 71 -4.40 3.67 7.11
CA LEU A 71 -3.55 3.43 5.94
C LEU A 71 -2.36 2.53 6.28
N ALA A 72 -1.74 2.74 7.44
CA ALA A 72 -0.65 1.87 7.90
C ALA A 72 -1.09 0.41 8.00
N TYR A 73 -2.28 0.14 8.53
CA TYR A 73 -2.80 -1.22 8.62
C TYR A 73 -3.09 -1.82 7.23
N ARG A 74 -3.63 -1.04 6.29
CA ARG A 74 -3.86 -1.52 4.91
C ARG A 74 -2.55 -1.95 4.24
N LEU A 75 -1.50 -1.16 4.39
CA LEU A 75 -0.16 -1.49 3.89
C LEU A 75 0.36 -2.79 4.50
N CYS A 76 0.21 -2.97 5.81
CA CYS A 76 0.59 -4.22 6.49
C CYS A 76 -0.16 -5.45 5.97
N LEU A 77 -1.46 -5.32 5.71
CA LEU A 77 -2.28 -6.41 5.17
C LEU A 77 -1.87 -6.82 3.75
N VAL A 78 -1.38 -5.87 2.95
CA VAL A 78 -0.81 -6.16 1.62
C VAL A 78 0.57 -6.81 1.77
N ALA A 79 1.40 -6.32 2.69
CA ALA A 79 2.71 -6.88 2.96
C ALA A 79 2.66 -8.36 3.39
N GLU A 80 1.64 -8.77 4.15
CA GLU A 80 1.44 -10.17 4.54
C GLU A 80 0.70 -11.03 3.48
N GLY A 81 0.36 -10.46 2.32
CA GLY A 81 -0.33 -11.17 1.24
C GLY A 81 -1.81 -11.46 1.49
N ARG A 82 -2.43 -10.88 2.52
CA ARG A 82 -3.86 -11.08 2.83
C ARG A 82 -4.77 -10.38 1.82
N PHE A 83 -4.31 -9.27 1.25
CA PHE A 83 -4.94 -8.56 0.14
C PHE A 83 -3.90 -8.38 -0.98
N ASP A 84 -4.38 -8.27 -2.21
CA ASP A 84 -3.51 -8.19 -3.38
C ASP A 84 -2.87 -6.80 -3.51
N GLY A 85 -3.58 -5.76 -3.07
CA GLY A 85 -3.07 -4.39 -3.08
C GLY A 85 -3.89 -3.43 -2.23
N MET A 86 -3.38 -2.22 -2.12
CA MET A 86 -4.11 -1.09 -1.56
C MET A 86 -3.92 0.14 -2.43
N MET A 87 -4.91 1.03 -2.44
CA MET A 87 -4.79 2.34 -3.07
C MET A 87 -5.52 3.42 -2.28
N THR A 88 -4.92 4.59 -2.25
CA THR A 88 -5.54 5.86 -1.87
C THR A 88 -5.14 6.91 -2.90
N LEU A 89 -6.14 7.44 -3.62
CA LEU A 89 -5.93 8.41 -4.71
C LEU A 89 -6.27 9.84 -4.25
N ARG A 90 -5.89 10.16 -3.04
CA ARG A 90 -6.04 11.47 -2.41
C ARG A 90 -4.77 11.81 -1.64
N PRO A 91 -4.51 13.11 -1.43
CA PRO A 91 -3.35 13.53 -0.65
C PRO A 91 -3.30 12.83 0.72
N THR A 92 -2.12 12.33 1.07
CA THR A 92 -1.87 11.49 2.24
C THR A 92 -0.67 12.03 3.00
N TRP A 93 -0.77 12.06 4.34
CA TRP A 93 0.33 12.51 5.17
C TRP A 93 1.42 11.46 5.29
N GLU A 94 2.68 11.89 5.32
CA GLU A 94 3.85 11.01 5.43
C GLU A 94 3.78 10.08 6.66
N TRP A 95 3.35 10.58 7.80
CA TRP A 95 3.26 9.80 9.05
C TRP A 95 2.20 8.72 9.05
N ASP A 96 1.20 8.79 8.15
CA ASP A 96 0.18 7.75 8.00
C ASP A 96 0.71 6.53 7.22
N VAL A 97 1.77 6.70 6.45
CA VAL A 97 2.20 5.69 5.46
C VAL A 97 3.68 5.31 5.54
N ALA A 98 4.53 6.10 6.18
CA ALA A 98 5.98 5.88 6.18
C ALA A 98 6.38 4.49 6.71
N ALA A 99 5.84 4.10 7.87
CA ALA A 99 6.13 2.78 8.44
C ALA A 99 5.60 1.65 7.55
N GLY A 100 4.36 1.77 7.07
CA GLY A 100 3.75 0.79 6.17
C GLY A 100 4.49 0.65 4.84
N ASN A 101 5.04 1.75 4.30
CA ASN A 101 5.86 1.71 3.10
C ASN A 101 7.09 0.81 3.28
N LEU A 102 7.88 1.00 4.34
CA LEU A 102 9.04 0.14 4.57
C LEU A 102 8.61 -1.32 4.78
N ILE A 103 7.54 -1.57 5.55
CA ILE A 103 7.01 -2.93 5.76
C ILE A 103 6.61 -3.57 4.42
N CYS A 104 5.93 -2.84 3.53
CA CYS A 104 5.58 -3.31 2.19
C CYS A 104 6.82 -3.61 1.34
N THR A 105 7.74 -2.66 1.25
CA THR A 105 8.94 -2.79 0.42
C THR A 105 9.79 -3.99 0.85
N GLU A 106 9.98 -4.17 2.15
CA GLU A 106 10.75 -5.28 2.71
C GLU A 106 10.02 -6.64 2.60
N ALA A 107 8.71 -6.62 2.34
CA ALA A 107 7.91 -7.81 2.02
C ALA A 107 7.84 -8.13 0.51
N GLY A 108 8.49 -7.32 -0.34
CA GLY A 108 8.52 -7.51 -1.79
C GLY A 108 7.41 -6.77 -2.56
N CYS A 109 6.68 -5.86 -1.92
CA CYS A 109 5.77 -4.96 -2.63
C CYS A 109 6.55 -3.87 -3.38
N ASP A 110 5.97 -3.37 -4.46
CA ASP A 110 6.23 -2.02 -4.94
C ASP A 110 5.25 -1.03 -4.30
N VAL A 111 5.73 0.18 -4.02
CA VAL A 111 4.93 1.26 -3.44
C VAL A 111 5.16 2.52 -4.26
N LYS A 112 4.10 3.05 -4.86
CA LYS A 112 4.13 4.22 -5.74
C LYS A 112 3.15 5.29 -5.29
N THR A 113 3.44 6.52 -5.63
CA THR A 113 2.46 7.60 -5.59
C THR A 113 1.48 7.48 -6.76
N GLN A 114 0.38 8.24 -6.75
CA GLN A 114 -0.65 8.19 -7.81
C GLN A 114 -0.09 8.49 -9.20
N ASP A 115 0.94 9.31 -9.29
CA ASP A 115 1.63 9.68 -10.54
C ASP A 115 2.75 8.70 -10.95
N GLY A 116 2.87 7.57 -10.24
CA GLY A 116 3.85 6.52 -10.52
C GLY A 116 5.24 6.77 -9.97
N GLY A 117 5.44 7.88 -9.24
CA GLY A 117 6.70 8.19 -8.58
C GLY A 117 6.97 7.36 -7.32
N ASN A 118 8.18 7.40 -6.81
CA ASN A 118 8.50 6.83 -5.51
C ASN A 118 8.08 7.78 -4.39
N PRO A 119 7.52 7.29 -3.28
CA PRO A 119 7.22 8.11 -2.11
C PRO A 119 8.48 8.79 -1.56
N LEU A 120 8.41 10.12 -1.39
CA LEU A 120 9.46 10.92 -0.76
C LEU A 120 9.03 11.26 0.67
N TYR A 121 10.02 11.36 1.58
CA TYR A 121 9.80 11.60 3.00
C TYR A 121 10.69 12.70 3.53
N ASN A 122 10.26 13.35 4.60
CA ASN A 122 10.85 14.54 5.20
C ASN A 122 10.82 15.75 4.28
N GLU A 123 9.74 15.86 3.51
CA GLU A 123 9.50 17.01 2.66
C GLU A 123 9.03 18.23 3.47
N LYS A 124 9.30 19.42 2.97
CA LYS A 124 8.86 20.70 3.59
C LYS A 124 7.33 20.71 3.81
N ILE A 125 6.58 20.13 2.88
CA ILE A 125 5.15 19.83 3.02
C ILE A 125 5.06 18.31 3.12
N PRO A 126 4.85 17.74 4.33
CA PRO A 126 4.92 16.30 4.57
C PRO A 126 3.64 15.57 4.09
N LYS A 127 3.33 15.74 2.81
CA LYS A 127 2.12 15.24 2.17
C LYS A 127 2.41 14.80 0.76
N MET A 128 2.03 13.59 0.41
CA MET A 128 2.22 13.03 -0.92
C MET A 128 0.90 12.84 -1.67
N ASN A 129 0.98 12.77 -3.00
CA ASN A 129 -0.17 12.60 -3.88
C ASN A 129 -0.59 11.13 -3.98
N GLY A 130 -1.36 10.68 -3.00
CA GLY A 130 -1.88 9.32 -2.98
C GLY A 130 -0.79 8.25 -2.79
N MET A 131 -1.22 7.00 -2.76
CA MET A 131 -0.32 5.85 -2.65
C MET A 131 -1.00 4.57 -3.18
N ILE A 132 -0.22 3.75 -3.87
CA ILE A 132 -0.62 2.43 -4.36
C ILE A 132 0.47 1.45 -3.93
N ALA A 133 0.08 0.28 -3.42
CA ALA A 133 1.00 -0.76 -2.99
C ALA A 133 0.48 -2.15 -3.35
N GLY A 134 1.38 -3.07 -3.68
CA GLY A 134 1.07 -4.44 -4.04
C GLY A 134 2.24 -5.15 -4.71
N ASN A 135 1.97 -6.29 -5.33
CA ASN A 135 2.94 -6.91 -6.23
C ASN A 135 3.38 -5.90 -7.31
N PRO A 136 4.68 -5.81 -7.66
CA PRO A 136 5.17 -4.81 -8.61
C PRO A 136 4.40 -4.76 -9.93
N ILE A 137 4.11 -5.90 -10.54
CA ILE A 137 3.36 -5.97 -11.80
C ILE A 137 1.91 -5.52 -11.61
N LEU A 138 1.27 -5.87 -10.49
CA LEU A 138 -0.08 -5.42 -10.17
C LEU A 138 -0.13 -3.89 -10.00
N VAL A 139 0.87 -3.29 -9.36
CA VAL A 139 0.99 -1.84 -9.16
C VAL A 139 1.13 -1.13 -10.50
N ASP A 140 2.01 -1.59 -11.39
CA ASP A 140 2.19 -1.03 -12.73
C ASP A 140 0.89 -1.12 -13.55
N ASN A 141 0.21 -2.26 -13.49
CA ASN A 141 -1.07 -2.47 -14.16
C ASN A 141 -2.17 -1.54 -13.60
N LEU A 142 -2.26 -1.36 -12.27
CA LEU A 142 -3.22 -0.42 -11.65
C LEU A 142 -2.95 1.02 -12.06
N LEU A 143 -1.69 1.45 -12.09
CA LEU A 143 -1.28 2.79 -12.51
C LEU A 143 -1.74 3.11 -13.94
N SER A 144 -1.80 2.13 -14.82
CA SER A 144 -2.26 2.33 -16.20
C SER A 144 -3.73 2.78 -16.31
N TYR A 145 -4.56 2.50 -15.31
CA TYR A 145 -5.96 2.92 -15.24
C TYR A 145 -6.15 4.33 -14.66
N ILE A 146 -5.17 4.85 -13.93
CA ILE A 146 -5.27 6.11 -13.16
C ILE A 146 -4.89 7.30 -14.05
N LYS A 147 -5.57 8.46 -13.86
CA LYS A 147 -5.27 9.73 -14.58
C LYS A 147 -4.02 10.37 -14.08
#